data_f9c3a51beced4ef43241ed8b3395ff66
#
_entry.id   f9c3a51beced4ef43241ed8b3395ff66
#
_cell.length_a   1.000
_cell.length_b   1.000
_cell.length_c   1.000
_cell.angle_alpha   90.00
_cell.angle_beta   90.00
_cell.angle_gamma   90.00
#
_symmetry.space_group_name_H-M   'P 1'
#
loop_
_entity.id
_entity.type
_entity.pdbx_description
1 polymer ?
#
loop_
_entity_poly.entity_id
_entity_poly.type
_entity_poly.pdbx_seq_one_letter_code
_entity_poly.pdbx_strand_id
1 'polypeptide(L)'
;IFSIGWLVGWPVITFLMAERLRNLGKFTFADVASYRFAQTPLRSFAATGTLVVVAFYLIAQMVGAGQLIKVLFGLDYIYAVMLVGVIMMMYVLFGGMTATTWVQIIKAVMLLIGATFMAVMVLFQFGFSPEALFSKAVEVHAKHDAIMGPGALINDPISAISVGMALMFGTAGLPHILMRFFTVPNAKEARKSVAWATTWIGYFYILTFIIGFGAVVLLTQDPAAYYVDGDIAKGLKGGGNMAAVHLANAVGGNMFLGFISAVAFATILAVVAGLTLSGASAVSHDLYASVWRHGNVDSATELRVSKITTVILGIVAVLLGIIFEKQNVAFMVMLAFTVACSANFPVLFMSVLWKDCTTKGAVAGGSVGLVLSVALTIMSPAVWEAALGNPKGSAMFPYASAAIFSMTAAFAIIWLVSKFDNSAQAQKERALFGDQLTRSETGVGAASASAH
;
A
#
# COMPACT_ATOMS: atom_id res chain seq x y z
N ILE A 1 -8.25 7.93 11.57
CA ILE A 1 -7.96 8.41 10.19
C ILE A 1 -7.44 7.26 9.35
N PHE A 2 -6.37 6.55 9.75
CA PHE A 2 -5.78 5.48 8.93
C PHE A 2 -6.79 4.37 8.60
N SER A 3 -7.42 3.77 9.58
CA SER A 3 -8.37 2.66 9.36
C SER A 3 -9.54 3.06 8.45
N ILE A 4 -10.12 4.23 8.69
CA ILE A 4 -11.26 4.73 7.90
C ILE A 4 -10.80 5.09 6.49
N GLY A 5 -9.66 5.78 6.33
CA GLY A 5 -9.14 6.17 5.02
C GLY A 5 -8.90 4.96 4.10
N TRP A 6 -8.25 3.93 4.60
CA TRP A 6 -8.05 2.69 3.84
C TRP A 6 -9.36 1.96 3.52
N LEU A 7 -10.31 1.91 4.46
CA LEU A 7 -11.58 1.23 4.23
C LEU A 7 -12.40 1.92 3.14
N VAL A 8 -12.48 3.25 3.15
CA VAL A 8 -13.30 4.04 2.20
C VAL A 8 -12.76 3.94 0.76
N GLY A 9 -11.49 3.63 0.56
CA GLY A 9 -10.94 3.39 -0.78
C GLY A 9 -11.57 2.20 -1.51
N TRP A 10 -11.99 1.16 -0.78
CA TRP A 10 -12.57 -0.03 -1.39
C TRP A 10 -13.94 0.18 -2.04
N PRO A 11 -14.92 0.90 -1.44
CA PRO A 11 -16.14 1.32 -2.13
C PRO A 11 -15.88 2.07 -3.43
N VAL A 12 -14.90 3.00 -3.45
CA VAL A 12 -14.51 3.71 -4.69
C VAL A 12 -14.10 2.73 -5.78
N ILE A 13 -13.22 1.75 -5.45
CA ILE A 13 -12.82 0.71 -6.38
C ILE A 13 -14.03 -0.13 -6.82
N THR A 14 -14.89 -0.54 -5.88
CA THR A 14 -16.04 -1.40 -6.17
C THR A 14 -16.99 -0.79 -7.19
N PHE A 15 -17.34 0.48 -6.99
CA PHE A 15 -18.36 1.13 -7.82
C PHE A 15 -17.83 1.76 -9.10
N LEU A 16 -16.57 2.23 -9.09
CA LEU A 16 -16.04 3.00 -10.22
C LEU A 16 -15.07 2.22 -11.09
N MET A 17 -14.32 1.26 -10.52
CA MET A 17 -13.13 0.74 -11.18
C MET A 17 -13.14 -0.77 -11.42
N ALA A 18 -13.65 -1.60 -10.51
CA ALA A 18 -13.43 -3.04 -10.52
C ALA A 18 -13.83 -3.75 -11.82
N GLU A 19 -15.04 -3.50 -12.31
CA GLU A 19 -15.56 -4.08 -13.54
C GLU A 19 -14.81 -3.56 -14.76
N ARG A 20 -14.59 -2.24 -14.82
CA ARG A 20 -13.87 -1.60 -15.92
C ARG A 20 -12.42 -2.05 -16.02
N LEU A 21 -11.74 -2.15 -14.89
CA LEU A 21 -10.37 -2.70 -14.84
C LEU A 21 -10.32 -4.10 -15.42
N ARG A 22 -11.22 -4.99 -14.97
CA ARG A 22 -11.26 -6.37 -15.45
C ARG A 22 -11.55 -6.47 -16.95
N ASN A 23 -12.41 -5.61 -17.47
CA ASN A 23 -12.82 -5.64 -18.88
C ASN A 23 -11.79 -5.01 -19.82
N LEU A 24 -10.99 -4.05 -19.35
CA LEU A 24 -10.01 -3.33 -20.17
C LEU A 24 -8.58 -3.88 -20.07
N GLY A 25 -8.18 -4.38 -18.90
CA GLY A 25 -6.80 -4.80 -18.64
C GLY A 25 -6.53 -6.27 -18.90
N LYS A 26 -5.23 -6.61 -18.90
CA LYS A 26 -4.76 -7.99 -19.08
C LYS A 26 -3.69 -8.38 -18.05
N PHE A 27 -2.65 -7.58 -17.84
CA PHE A 27 -1.52 -7.88 -16.93
C PHE A 27 -1.24 -6.77 -15.93
N THR A 28 -1.20 -5.52 -16.39
CA THR A 28 -0.82 -4.36 -15.58
C THR A 28 -1.87 -3.26 -15.68
N PHE A 29 -1.82 -2.30 -14.76
CA PHE A 29 -2.71 -1.15 -14.88
C PHE A 29 -2.39 -0.29 -16.12
N ALA A 30 -1.17 -0.40 -16.64
CA ALA A 30 -0.77 0.26 -17.87
C ALA A 30 -1.60 -0.20 -19.06
N ASP A 31 -2.02 -1.47 -19.10
CA ASP A 31 -2.92 -1.99 -20.13
C ASP A 31 -4.27 -1.27 -20.14
N VAL A 32 -4.82 -1.02 -18.95
CA VAL A 32 -6.09 -0.29 -18.80
C VAL A 32 -5.93 1.17 -19.20
N ALA A 33 -4.93 1.84 -18.62
CA ALA A 33 -4.70 3.26 -18.83
C ALA A 33 -4.34 3.57 -20.30
N SER A 34 -3.63 2.68 -20.99
CA SER A 34 -3.21 2.88 -22.37
C SER A 34 -4.16 2.31 -23.41
N TYR A 35 -5.33 1.82 -23.04
CA TYR A 35 -6.24 1.12 -23.97
C TYR A 35 -6.50 1.85 -25.29
N ARG A 36 -6.77 3.17 -25.24
CA ARG A 36 -7.01 4.02 -26.41
C ARG A 36 -5.88 5.01 -26.69
N PHE A 37 -4.85 5.06 -25.86
CA PHE A 37 -3.78 6.04 -25.93
C PHE A 37 -2.50 5.52 -26.59
N ALA A 38 -1.56 6.41 -26.85
CA ALA A 38 -0.25 6.04 -27.35
C ALA A 38 0.48 5.17 -26.32
N GLN A 39 0.85 3.95 -26.74
CA GLN A 39 1.36 2.92 -25.83
C GLN A 39 2.69 3.33 -25.17
N THR A 40 3.69 3.72 -25.95
CA THR A 40 5.05 3.98 -25.45
C THR A 40 5.12 5.04 -24.35
N PRO A 41 4.59 6.27 -24.53
CA PRO A 41 4.71 7.30 -23.49
C PRO A 41 3.91 6.96 -22.23
N LEU A 42 2.70 6.39 -22.40
CA LEU A 42 1.86 6.10 -21.25
C LEU A 42 2.33 4.89 -20.45
N ARG A 43 2.80 3.83 -21.12
CA ARG A 43 3.41 2.67 -20.45
C ARG A 43 4.72 3.04 -19.74
N SER A 44 5.55 3.89 -20.35
CA SER A 44 6.77 4.36 -19.69
C SER A 44 6.45 5.13 -18.40
N PHE A 45 5.47 6.03 -18.44
CA PHE A 45 4.99 6.73 -17.24
C PHE A 45 4.43 5.75 -16.20
N ALA A 46 3.52 4.85 -16.61
CA ALA A 46 2.86 3.90 -15.72
C ALA A 46 3.86 2.96 -15.02
N ALA A 47 4.86 2.48 -15.75
CA ALA A 47 5.92 1.65 -15.20
C ALA A 47 6.79 2.44 -14.19
N THR A 48 7.15 3.68 -14.50
CA THR A 48 7.91 4.55 -13.58
C THR A 48 7.11 4.81 -12.30
N GLY A 49 5.83 5.18 -12.41
CA GLY A 49 4.94 5.38 -11.27
C GLY A 49 4.79 4.10 -10.42
N THR A 50 4.66 2.94 -11.07
CA THR A 50 4.63 1.64 -10.40
C THR A 50 5.91 1.39 -9.60
N LEU A 51 7.09 1.60 -10.19
CA LEU A 51 8.37 1.36 -9.53
C LEU A 51 8.56 2.26 -8.31
N VAL A 52 8.21 3.54 -8.41
CA VAL A 52 8.29 4.48 -7.28
C VAL A 52 7.36 4.06 -6.15
N VAL A 53 6.10 3.74 -6.45
CA VAL A 53 5.13 3.26 -5.44
C VAL A 53 5.63 1.98 -4.77
N VAL A 54 6.14 1.01 -5.55
CA VAL A 54 6.69 -0.25 -5.05
C VAL A 54 7.87 0.00 -4.13
N ALA A 55 8.81 0.88 -4.51
CA ALA A 55 9.96 1.22 -3.67
C ALA A 55 9.53 1.79 -2.31
N PHE A 56 8.65 2.79 -2.29
CA PHE A 56 8.14 3.36 -1.04
C PHE A 56 7.41 2.34 -0.17
N TYR A 57 6.62 1.45 -0.78
CA TYR A 57 5.89 0.45 -0.01
C TYR A 57 6.80 -0.65 0.54
N LEU A 58 7.84 -1.04 -0.20
CA LEU A 58 8.82 -2.04 0.25
C LEU A 58 9.59 -1.56 1.48
N ILE A 59 9.84 -0.24 1.63
CA ILE A 59 10.45 0.32 2.86
C ILE A 59 9.67 -0.13 4.09
N ALA A 60 8.35 0.11 4.09
CA ALA A 60 7.48 -0.25 5.21
C ALA A 60 7.54 -1.74 5.55
N GLN A 61 7.55 -2.59 4.55
CA GLN A 61 7.60 -4.04 4.72
C GLN A 61 8.95 -4.49 5.33
N MET A 62 10.05 -3.94 4.83
CA MET A 62 11.38 -4.28 5.33
C MET A 62 11.60 -3.78 6.77
N VAL A 63 11.12 -2.57 7.10
CA VAL A 63 11.17 -2.04 8.47
C VAL A 63 10.38 -2.92 9.42
N GLY A 64 9.13 -3.27 9.08
CA GLY A 64 8.28 -4.13 9.92
C GLY A 64 8.88 -5.51 10.14
N ALA A 65 9.37 -6.17 9.08
CA ALA A 65 9.97 -7.48 9.18
C ALA A 65 11.30 -7.48 9.96
N GLY A 66 12.15 -6.48 9.71
CA GLY A 66 13.41 -6.33 10.41
C GLY A 66 13.22 -6.14 11.92
N GLN A 67 12.28 -5.27 12.32
CA GLN A 67 11.94 -5.05 13.73
C GLN A 67 11.34 -6.30 14.38
N LEU A 68 10.48 -7.05 13.67
CA LEU A 68 9.90 -8.28 14.17
C LEU A 68 11.00 -9.33 14.47
N ILE A 69 11.89 -9.57 13.53
CA ILE A 69 13.01 -10.52 13.70
C ILE A 69 13.97 -10.07 14.80
N LYS A 70 14.27 -8.76 14.89
CA LYS A 70 15.08 -8.20 15.98
C LYS A 70 14.48 -8.49 17.35
N VAL A 71 13.17 -8.28 17.52
CA VAL A 71 12.48 -8.48 18.80
C VAL A 71 12.39 -9.98 19.17
N LEU A 72 12.12 -10.86 18.19
CA LEU A 72 11.94 -12.29 18.43
C LEU A 72 13.23 -13.05 18.68
N PHE A 73 14.31 -12.72 17.95
CA PHE A 73 15.56 -13.49 17.95
C PHE A 73 16.74 -12.73 18.58
N GLY A 74 16.56 -11.47 18.97
CA GLY A 74 17.63 -10.64 19.54
C GLY A 74 18.75 -10.29 18.55
N LEU A 75 18.51 -10.42 17.24
CA LEU A 75 19.48 -10.06 16.21
C LEU A 75 19.59 -8.54 16.06
N ASP A 76 20.76 -8.05 15.73
CA ASP A 76 20.89 -6.66 15.29
C ASP A 76 20.06 -6.41 14.05
N TYR A 77 19.46 -5.21 13.98
CA TYR A 77 18.50 -4.87 12.94
C TYR A 77 19.05 -5.07 11.52
N ILE A 78 20.30 -4.72 11.25
CA ILE A 78 20.95 -4.87 9.94
C ILE A 78 20.94 -6.33 9.50
N TYR A 79 21.35 -7.26 10.40
CA TYR A 79 21.35 -8.68 10.10
C TYR A 79 19.93 -9.24 9.94
N ALA A 80 18.97 -8.74 10.75
CA ALA A 80 17.58 -9.11 10.64
C ALA A 80 16.99 -8.72 9.26
N VAL A 81 17.23 -7.50 8.80
CA VAL A 81 16.74 -7.01 7.48
C VAL A 81 17.42 -7.75 6.34
N MET A 82 18.72 -8.04 6.41
CA MET A 82 19.43 -8.82 5.40
C MET A 82 18.87 -10.24 5.30
N LEU A 83 18.66 -10.91 6.45
CA LEU A 83 18.04 -12.24 6.50
C LEU A 83 16.66 -12.25 5.85
N VAL A 84 15.80 -11.29 6.22
CA VAL A 84 14.47 -11.11 5.62
C VAL A 84 14.58 -10.89 4.12
N GLY A 85 15.49 -10.06 3.66
CA GLY A 85 15.71 -9.79 2.24
C GLY A 85 16.07 -11.03 1.44
N VAL A 86 16.93 -11.89 1.98
CA VAL A 86 17.29 -13.18 1.35
C VAL A 86 16.08 -14.12 1.28
N ILE A 87 15.34 -14.30 2.38
CA ILE A 87 14.14 -15.15 2.42
C ILE A 87 13.08 -14.63 1.43
N MET A 88 12.88 -13.33 1.40
CA MET A 88 11.97 -12.66 0.47
C MET A 88 12.33 -12.93 -0.99
N MET A 89 13.59 -12.74 -1.36
CA MET A 89 14.06 -13.00 -2.72
C MET A 89 13.87 -14.46 -3.11
N MET A 90 14.22 -15.40 -2.24
CA MET A 90 13.98 -16.83 -2.47
C MET A 90 12.48 -17.11 -2.67
N TYR A 91 11.64 -16.60 -1.79
CA TYR A 91 10.19 -16.81 -1.87
C TYR A 91 9.60 -16.28 -3.20
N VAL A 92 10.01 -15.10 -3.66
CA VAL A 92 9.51 -14.50 -4.90
C VAL A 92 10.03 -15.24 -6.14
N LEU A 93 11.31 -15.60 -6.16
CA LEU A 93 11.93 -16.26 -7.32
C LEU A 93 11.41 -17.67 -7.58
N PHE A 94 11.03 -18.39 -6.52
CA PHE A 94 10.58 -19.79 -6.62
C PHE A 94 9.05 -19.94 -6.50
N GLY A 95 8.36 -19.00 -5.82
CA GLY A 95 6.94 -19.15 -5.47
C GLY A 95 5.96 -18.87 -6.62
N GLY A 96 6.24 -17.92 -7.50
CA GLY A 96 5.31 -17.49 -8.55
C GLY A 96 3.97 -16.92 -8.03
N MET A 97 3.04 -16.60 -8.94
CA MET A 97 1.74 -15.97 -8.60
C MET A 97 0.78 -16.93 -7.88
N THR A 98 0.71 -18.19 -8.32
CA THR A 98 -0.23 -19.17 -7.75
C THR A 98 0.11 -19.49 -6.30
N ALA A 99 1.37 -19.76 -6.00
CA ALA A 99 1.83 -20.03 -4.63
C ALA A 99 1.60 -18.82 -3.72
N THR A 100 1.89 -17.60 -4.20
CA THR A 100 1.65 -16.38 -3.42
C THR A 100 0.17 -16.17 -3.12
N THR A 101 -0.74 -16.53 -4.03
CA THR A 101 -2.19 -16.41 -3.81
C THR A 101 -2.68 -17.36 -2.71
N TRP A 102 -2.25 -18.63 -2.73
CA TRP A 102 -2.61 -19.59 -1.67
C TRP A 102 -2.08 -19.18 -0.30
N VAL A 103 -0.83 -18.75 -0.23
CA VAL A 103 -0.25 -18.21 1.01
C VAL A 103 -1.03 -17.00 1.52
N GLN A 104 -1.50 -16.12 0.63
CA GLN A 104 -2.32 -14.97 1.02
C GLN A 104 -3.69 -15.37 1.58
N ILE A 105 -4.34 -16.40 1.03
CA ILE A 105 -5.61 -16.91 1.55
C ILE A 105 -5.41 -17.48 2.97
N ILE A 106 -4.45 -18.38 3.12
CA ILE A 106 -4.16 -19.05 4.41
C ILE A 106 -3.82 -18.01 5.48
N LYS A 107 -2.90 -17.08 5.17
CA LYS A 107 -2.51 -16.03 6.13
C LYS A 107 -3.66 -15.11 6.51
N ALA A 108 -4.54 -14.78 5.56
CA ALA A 108 -5.68 -13.89 5.84
C ALA A 108 -6.64 -14.55 6.84
N VAL A 109 -6.92 -15.84 6.69
CA VAL A 109 -7.72 -16.61 7.63
C VAL A 109 -7.04 -16.64 9.01
N MET A 110 -5.74 -16.98 9.05
CA MET A 110 -4.98 -17.04 10.31
C MET A 110 -4.90 -15.67 10.99
N LEU A 111 -4.71 -14.59 10.22
CA LEU A 111 -4.68 -13.23 10.73
C LEU A 111 -6.03 -12.84 11.36
N LEU A 112 -7.13 -13.10 10.68
CA LEU A 112 -8.47 -12.80 11.20
C LEU A 112 -8.78 -13.62 12.47
N ILE A 113 -8.45 -14.91 12.49
CA ILE A 113 -8.60 -15.75 13.68
C ILE A 113 -7.76 -15.20 14.83
N GLY A 114 -6.47 -14.91 14.60
CA GLY A 114 -5.57 -14.40 15.62
C GLY A 114 -5.98 -13.04 16.16
N ALA A 115 -6.36 -12.10 15.28
CA ALA A 115 -6.84 -10.78 15.68
C ALA A 115 -8.16 -10.85 16.44
N THR A 116 -9.10 -11.72 16.00
CA THR A 116 -10.35 -11.96 16.70
C THR A 116 -10.10 -12.51 18.11
N PHE A 117 -9.26 -13.55 18.21
CA PHE A 117 -8.89 -14.11 19.50
C PHE A 117 -8.27 -13.04 20.42
N MET A 118 -7.33 -12.26 19.91
CA MET A 118 -6.69 -11.18 20.68
C MET A 118 -7.71 -10.14 21.17
N ALA A 119 -8.61 -9.68 20.32
CA ALA A 119 -9.65 -8.73 20.68
C ALA A 119 -10.64 -9.31 21.69
N VAL A 120 -11.03 -10.57 21.55
CA VAL A 120 -11.90 -11.28 22.51
C VAL A 120 -11.22 -11.38 23.87
N MET A 121 -9.94 -11.77 23.92
CA MET A 121 -9.17 -11.87 25.16
C MET A 121 -8.99 -10.52 25.85
N VAL A 122 -8.79 -9.44 25.07
CA VAL A 122 -8.79 -8.07 25.62
C VAL A 122 -10.14 -7.76 26.23
N LEU A 123 -11.24 -7.90 25.47
CA LEU A 123 -12.58 -7.57 25.97
C LEU A 123 -13.00 -8.43 27.16
N PHE A 124 -12.58 -9.69 27.21
CA PHE A 124 -12.84 -10.57 28.34
C PHE A 124 -12.34 -9.96 29.68
N GLN A 125 -11.17 -9.30 29.67
CA GLN A 125 -10.62 -8.63 30.85
C GLN A 125 -11.43 -7.41 31.30
N PHE A 126 -12.28 -6.87 30.40
CA PHE A 126 -13.16 -5.72 30.68
C PHE A 126 -14.64 -6.11 30.70
N GLY A 127 -14.97 -7.40 30.98
CA GLY A 127 -16.35 -7.89 31.04
C GLY A 127 -17.11 -7.72 29.72
N PHE A 128 -16.42 -7.79 28.57
CA PHE A 128 -16.95 -7.55 27.24
C PHE A 128 -17.51 -6.14 27.01
N SER A 129 -17.10 -5.14 27.82
CA SER A 129 -17.50 -3.75 27.67
C SER A 129 -16.39 -2.96 26.92
N PRO A 130 -16.61 -2.52 25.68
CA PRO A 130 -15.70 -1.61 24.99
C PRO A 130 -15.58 -0.25 25.71
N GLU A 131 -16.67 0.21 26.34
CA GLU A 131 -16.67 1.46 27.11
C GLU A 131 -15.71 1.37 28.30
N ALA A 132 -15.73 0.27 29.04
CA ALA A 132 -14.81 0.05 30.17
C ALA A 132 -13.34 0.02 29.68
N LEU A 133 -13.07 -0.60 28.53
CA LEU A 133 -11.75 -0.62 27.91
C LEU A 133 -11.29 0.81 27.55
N PHE A 134 -12.13 1.59 26.89
CA PHE A 134 -11.75 2.94 26.44
C PHE A 134 -11.59 3.89 27.63
N SER A 135 -12.48 3.83 28.62
CA SER A 135 -12.35 4.62 29.86
C SER A 135 -11.06 4.31 30.61
N LYS A 136 -10.70 3.01 30.71
CA LYS A 136 -9.44 2.62 31.35
C LYS A 136 -8.21 3.07 30.53
N ALA A 137 -8.28 3.04 29.22
CA ALA A 137 -7.20 3.54 28.38
C ALA A 137 -6.98 5.05 28.53
N VAL A 138 -8.05 5.83 28.63
CA VAL A 138 -7.99 7.28 28.94
C VAL A 138 -7.35 7.52 30.31
N GLU A 139 -7.72 6.72 31.31
CA GLU A 139 -7.17 6.85 32.66
C GLU A 139 -5.65 6.60 32.70
N VAL A 140 -5.16 5.54 32.03
CA VAL A 140 -3.75 5.12 32.12
C VAL A 140 -2.81 5.84 31.16
N HIS A 141 -3.34 6.44 30.12
CA HIS A 141 -2.50 7.07 29.11
C HIS A 141 -2.13 8.50 29.47
N ALA A 142 -0.85 8.88 29.31
CA ALA A 142 -0.33 10.21 29.66
C ALA A 142 -1.04 11.40 28.98
N LYS A 143 -1.75 11.19 27.87
CA LYS A 143 -2.52 12.22 27.15
C LYS A 143 -4.02 12.21 27.50
N HIS A 144 -4.45 11.36 28.40
CA HIS A 144 -5.85 11.24 28.84
C HIS A 144 -6.86 11.28 27.66
N ASP A 145 -7.90 12.10 27.74
CA ASP A 145 -8.97 12.22 26.74
C ASP A 145 -8.46 12.52 25.31
N ALA A 146 -7.27 13.09 25.18
CA ALA A 146 -6.72 13.40 23.86
C ALA A 146 -6.49 12.15 22.97
N ILE A 147 -6.39 10.95 23.56
CA ILE A 147 -6.27 9.70 22.79
C ILE A 147 -7.56 9.30 22.07
N MET A 148 -8.70 9.82 22.52
CA MET A 148 -10.00 9.60 21.87
C MET A 148 -10.22 10.53 20.66
N GLY A 149 -9.38 11.52 20.49
CA GLY A 149 -9.41 12.44 19.35
C GLY A 149 -8.94 11.80 18.04
N PRO A 150 -8.95 12.56 16.93
CA PRO A 150 -8.69 12.06 15.56
C PRO A 150 -7.25 11.57 15.32
N GLY A 151 -6.42 11.53 16.32
CA GLY A 151 -5.09 10.90 16.29
C GLY A 151 -3.95 11.84 16.68
N ALA A 152 -3.01 11.30 17.47
CA ALA A 152 -1.84 12.02 17.94
C ALA A 152 -0.75 12.23 16.86
N LEU A 153 -0.81 11.48 15.76
CA LEU A 153 0.16 11.54 14.67
C LEU A 153 -0.10 12.69 13.69
N ILE A 154 -1.36 13.17 13.61
CA ILE A 154 -1.79 14.17 12.62
C ILE A 154 -2.65 15.18 13.37
N ASN A 155 -2.07 16.34 13.67
CA ASN A 155 -2.69 17.35 14.51
C ASN A 155 -3.30 18.52 13.72
N ASP A 156 -2.95 18.69 12.44
CA ASP A 156 -3.47 19.77 11.62
C ASP A 156 -4.52 19.29 10.62
N PRO A 157 -5.57 20.09 10.33
CA PRO A 157 -6.67 19.70 9.44
C PRO A 157 -6.23 19.42 8.00
N ILE A 158 -5.24 20.14 7.48
CA ILE A 158 -4.75 19.98 6.11
C ILE A 158 -4.06 18.62 5.96
N SER A 159 -3.18 18.27 6.91
CA SER A 159 -2.59 16.93 6.95
C SER A 159 -3.65 15.83 7.12
N ALA A 160 -4.66 16.05 7.95
CA ALA A 160 -5.73 15.05 8.17
C ALA A 160 -6.52 14.78 6.87
N ILE A 161 -6.93 15.82 6.16
CA ILE A 161 -7.62 15.71 4.87
C ILE A 161 -6.70 15.09 3.83
N SER A 162 -5.45 15.56 3.74
CA SER A 162 -4.48 15.08 2.77
C SER A 162 -4.16 13.59 2.96
N VAL A 163 -4.01 13.14 4.21
CA VAL A 163 -3.83 11.72 4.55
C VAL A 163 -5.09 10.92 4.20
N GLY A 164 -6.28 11.42 4.55
CA GLY A 164 -7.54 10.78 4.17
C GLY A 164 -7.64 10.56 2.66
N MET A 165 -7.33 11.58 1.87
CA MET A 165 -7.30 11.50 0.40
C MET A 165 -6.22 10.52 -0.10
N ALA A 166 -5.02 10.55 0.47
CA ALA A 166 -3.96 9.59 0.13
C ALA A 166 -4.42 8.15 0.30
N LEU A 167 -5.00 7.81 1.43
CA LEU A 167 -5.43 6.45 1.75
C LEU A 167 -6.62 6.02 0.90
N MET A 168 -7.61 6.90 0.73
CA MET A 168 -8.83 6.61 -0.04
C MET A 168 -8.51 6.39 -1.52
N PHE A 169 -7.88 7.34 -2.17
CA PHE A 169 -7.62 7.30 -3.61
C PHE A 169 -6.35 6.54 -3.96
N GLY A 170 -5.37 6.48 -3.05
CA GLY A 170 -4.17 5.68 -3.21
C GLY A 170 -4.48 4.18 -3.32
N THR A 171 -5.46 3.68 -2.58
CA THR A 171 -5.94 2.29 -2.70
C THR A 171 -6.32 1.96 -4.14
N ALA A 172 -6.95 2.89 -4.86
CA ALA A 172 -7.33 2.73 -6.26
C ALA A 172 -6.17 2.97 -7.26
N GLY A 173 -5.01 3.42 -6.79
CA GLY A 173 -3.81 3.67 -7.60
C GLY A 173 -2.66 2.68 -7.37
N LEU A 174 -2.82 1.70 -6.47
CA LEU A 174 -1.77 0.75 -6.13
C LEU A 174 -1.64 -0.38 -7.15
N PRO A 175 -0.52 -0.51 -7.86
CA PRO A 175 -0.36 -1.46 -8.96
C PRO A 175 -0.59 -2.92 -8.56
N HIS A 176 -0.08 -3.36 -7.41
CA HIS A 176 -0.21 -4.73 -6.92
C HIS A 176 -1.65 -5.09 -6.49
N ILE A 177 -2.51 -4.12 -6.20
CA ILE A 177 -3.94 -4.31 -5.98
C ILE A 177 -4.64 -4.41 -7.34
N LEU A 178 -4.35 -3.47 -8.25
CA LEU A 178 -5.00 -3.39 -9.55
C LEU A 178 -4.79 -4.66 -10.39
N MET A 179 -3.59 -5.25 -10.37
CA MET A 179 -3.31 -6.46 -11.13
C MET A 179 -4.13 -7.69 -10.68
N ARG A 180 -4.69 -7.68 -9.46
CA ARG A 180 -5.56 -8.77 -8.97
C ARG A 180 -6.88 -8.86 -9.73
N PHE A 181 -7.37 -7.76 -10.29
CA PHE A 181 -8.59 -7.75 -11.11
C PHE A 181 -8.44 -8.53 -12.40
N PHE A 182 -7.22 -8.73 -12.89
CA PHE A 182 -6.96 -9.47 -14.12
C PHE A 182 -6.92 -10.99 -13.92
N THR A 183 -6.86 -11.46 -12.68
CA THR A 183 -6.82 -12.90 -12.34
C THR A 183 -8.19 -13.53 -12.12
N VAL A 184 -9.26 -12.72 -12.06
CA VAL A 184 -10.64 -13.24 -11.88
C VAL A 184 -11.31 -13.47 -13.24
N PRO A 185 -12.26 -14.43 -13.34
CA PRO A 185 -12.82 -14.86 -14.63
C PRO A 185 -13.63 -13.78 -15.37
N ASN A 186 -14.32 -12.90 -14.65
CA ASN A 186 -15.18 -11.89 -15.25
C ASN A 186 -15.40 -10.68 -14.34
N ALA A 187 -16.03 -9.62 -14.87
CA ALA A 187 -16.28 -8.37 -14.17
C ALA A 187 -17.17 -8.52 -12.92
N LYS A 188 -18.18 -9.41 -12.98
CA LYS A 188 -19.06 -9.68 -11.84
C LYS A 188 -18.29 -10.27 -10.65
N GLU A 189 -17.39 -11.21 -10.90
CA GLU A 189 -16.53 -11.77 -9.85
C GLU A 189 -15.50 -10.76 -9.36
N ALA A 190 -14.99 -9.87 -10.21
CA ALA A 190 -14.15 -8.76 -9.78
C ALA A 190 -14.87 -7.87 -8.76
N ARG A 191 -16.08 -7.40 -9.07
CA ARG A 191 -16.89 -6.58 -8.17
C ARG A 191 -17.24 -7.30 -6.87
N LYS A 192 -17.65 -8.57 -6.96
CA LYS A 192 -17.97 -9.41 -5.80
C LYS A 192 -16.76 -9.60 -4.88
N SER A 193 -15.57 -9.81 -5.45
CA SER A 193 -14.34 -9.96 -4.66
C SER A 193 -14.01 -8.70 -3.87
N VAL A 194 -14.21 -7.51 -4.44
CA VAL A 194 -14.00 -6.24 -3.74
C VAL A 194 -15.03 -6.04 -2.62
N ALA A 195 -16.30 -6.40 -2.85
CA ALA A 195 -17.33 -6.32 -1.80
C ALA A 195 -16.97 -7.21 -0.60
N TRP A 196 -16.54 -8.45 -0.83
CA TRP A 196 -16.06 -9.33 0.24
C TRP A 196 -14.80 -8.80 0.92
N ALA A 197 -13.84 -8.27 0.16
CA ALA A 197 -12.64 -7.65 0.72
C ALA A 197 -13.01 -6.47 1.62
N THR A 198 -13.91 -5.59 1.19
CA THR A 198 -14.39 -4.46 1.99
C THR A 198 -14.99 -4.92 3.32
N THR A 199 -15.81 -5.97 3.31
CA THR A 199 -16.43 -6.52 4.53
C THR A 199 -15.38 -7.03 5.51
N TRP A 200 -14.45 -7.87 5.06
CA TRP A 200 -13.42 -8.45 5.93
C TRP A 200 -12.39 -7.42 6.41
N ILE A 201 -12.04 -6.45 5.60
CA ILE A 201 -11.17 -5.34 5.98
C ILE A 201 -11.86 -4.47 7.01
N GLY A 202 -13.15 -4.15 6.84
CA GLY A 202 -13.94 -3.41 7.81
C GLY A 202 -14.00 -4.11 9.17
N TYR A 203 -14.27 -5.42 9.16
CA TYR A 203 -14.23 -6.24 10.36
C TYR A 203 -12.87 -6.18 11.07
N PHE A 204 -11.78 -6.37 10.30
CA PHE A 204 -10.43 -6.30 10.86
C PHE A 204 -10.13 -4.93 11.49
N TYR A 205 -10.58 -3.83 10.89
CA TYR A 205 -10.36 -2.49 11.45
C TYR A 205 -11.13 -2.27 12.75
N ILE A 206 -12.30 -2.88 12.94
CA ILE A 206 -12.97 -2.87 14.25
C ILE A 206 -12.09 -3.57 15.30
N LEU A 207 -11.51 -4.73 14.94
CA LEU A 207 -10.61 -5.43 15.86
C LEU A 207 -9.37 -4.60 16.20
N THR A 208 -8.81 -3.84 15.26
CA THR A 208 -7.61 -3.02 15.52
C THR A 208 -7.84 -1.92 16.55
N PHE A 209 -9.05 -1.37 16.68
CA PHE A 209 -9.38 -0.44 17.78
C PHE A 209 -9.29 -1.14 19.13
N ILE A 210 -9.92 -2.29 19.26
CA ILE A 210 -9.90 -3.07 20.52
C ILE A 210 -8.48 -3.48 20.87
N ILE A 211 -7.71 -3.99 19.89
CA ILE A 211 -6.31 -4.39 20.05
C ILE A 211 -5.44 -3.19 20.45
N GLY A 212 -5.61 -2.05 19.80
CA GLY A 212 -4.83 -0.85 20.06
C GLY A 212 -5.05 -0.31 21.47
N PHE A 213 -6.30 -0.12 21.90
CA PHE A 213 -6.63 0.32 23.24
C PHE A 213 -6.29 -0.75 24.29
N GLY A 214 -6.45 -2.04 23.95
CA GLY A 214 -5.99 -3.15 24.79
C GLY A 214 -4.49 -3.11 25.04
N ALA A 215 -3.69 -2.83 24.01
CA ALA A 215 -2.25 -2.66 24.16
C ALA A 215 -1.89 -1.49 25.08
N VAL A 216 -2.57 -0.34 24.95
CA VAL A 216 -2.38 0.80 25.85
C VAL A 216 -2.58 0.41 27.29
N VAL A 217 -3.65 -0.34 27.61
CA VAL A 217 -3.97 -0.69 29.01
C VAL A 217 -3.11 -1.85 29.52
N LEU A 218 -3.03 -2.96 28.75
CA LEU A 218 -2.45 -4.20 29.29
C LEU A 218 -0.92 -4.17 29.33
N LEU A 219 -0.26 -3.50 28.37
CA LEU A 219 1.20 -3.43 28.37
C LEU A 219 1.73 -2.48 29.46
N THR A 220 0.95 -1.46 29.85
CA THR A 220 1.31 -0.57 30.97
C THR A 220 1.18 -1.22 32.34
N GLN A 221 0.52 -2.38 32.46
CA GLN A 221 0.44 -3.13 33.73
C GLN A 221 1.75 -3.86 34.08
N ASP A 222 2.58 -4.20 33.06
CA ASP A 222 3.91 -4.80 33.28
C ASP A 222 4.97 -4.07 32.43
N PRO A 223 5.40 -2.86 32.86
CA PRO A 223 6.37 -2.09 32.11
C PRO A 223 7.73 -2.79 31.97
N ALA A 224 8.14 -3.59 32.96
CA ALA A 224 9.41 -4.30 32.95
C ALA A 224 9.48 -5.34 31.81
N ALA A 225 8.37 -6.00 31.50
CA ALA A 225 8.29 -6.95 30.42
C ALA A 225 8.33 -6.29 29.04
N TYR A 226 7.60 -5.18 28.84
CA TYR A 226 7.27 -4.68 27.50
C TYR A 226 7.96 -3.37 27.11
N TYR A 227 8.39 -2.55 28.08
CA TYR A 227 9.01 -1.26 27.80
C TYR A 227 10.53 -1.28 27.96
N VAL A 228 11.23 -0.40 27.27
CA VAL A 228 12.68 -0.27 27.36
C VAL A 228 13.07 0.15 28.77
N ASP A 229 13.95 -0.61 29.42
CA ASP A 229 14.38 -0.42 30.82
C ASP A 229 13.21 -0.36 31.82
N GLY A 230 12.04 -0.89 31.49
CA GLY A 230 10.83 -0.80 32.30
C GLY A 230 10.20 0.60 32.38
N ASP A 231 10.62 1.53 31.54
CA ASP A 231 10.17 2.91 31.54
C ASP A 231 9.22 3.16 30.37
N ILE A 232 7.95 3.49 30.68
CA ILE A 232 6.91 3.77 29.67
C ILE A 232 7.30 4.97 28.80
N ALA A 233 8.02 5.96 29.34
CA ALA A 233 8.45 7.13 28.60
C ALA A 233 9.47 6.80 27.50
N LYS A 234 10.24 5.71 27.66
CA LYS A 234 11.20 5.22 26.65
C LYS A 234 10.56 4.43 25.52
N GLY A 235 9.26 4.12 25.63
CA GLY A 235 8.51 3.38 24.61
C GLY A 235 8.69 1.87 24.68
N LEU A 236 7.94 1.17 23.82
CA LEU A 236 7.95 -0.30 23.74
C LEU A 236 9.28 -0.87 23.20
N LYS A 237 9.68 -2.02 23.69
CA LYS A 237 10.80 -2.79 23.14
C LYS A 237 10.53 -3.07 21.65
N GLY A 238 11.44 -2.66 20.76
CA GLY A 238 11.26 -2.72 19.32
C GLY A 238 10.35 -1.62 18.74
N GLY A 239 9.95 -0.66 19.53
CA GLY A 239 9.14 0.49 19.13
C GLY A 239 7.64 0.21 19.01
N GLY A 240 6.88 1.24 18.67
CA GLY A 240 5.41 1.18 18.59
C GLY A 240 4.86 0.17 17.57
N ASN A 241 5.65 -0.20 16.57
CA ASN A 241 5.28 -1.22 15.59
C ASN A 241 5.10 -2.63 16.21
N MET A 242 5.67 -2.87 17.40
CA MET A 242 5.59 -4.16 18.09
C MET A 242 4.44 -4.26 19.09
N ALA A 243 3.60 -3.25 19.22
CA ALA A 243 2.52 -3.21 20.21
C ALA A 243 1.59 -4.44 20.15
N ALA A 244 1.14 -4.83 18.94
CA ALA A 244 0.29 -6.00 18.76
C ALA A 244 1.01 -7.33 19.09
N VAL A 245 2.32 -7.42 18.83
CA VAL A 245 3.14 -8.57 19.15
C VAL A 245 3.30 -8.74 20.66
N HIS A 246 3.58 -7.65 21.38
CA HIS A 246 3.64 -7.65 22.82
C HIS A 246 2.26 -7.93 23.46
N LEU A 247 1.19 -7.38 22.89
CA LEU A 247 -0.16 -7.68 23.36
C LEU A 247 -0.50 -9.16 23.21
N ALA A 248 -0.09 -9.80 22.11
CA ALA A 248 -0.28 -11.23 21.94
C ALA A 248 0.38 -12.03 23.05
N ASN A 249 1.59 -11.63 23.50
CA ASN A 249 2.23 -12.23 24.66
C ASN A 249 1.43 -11.99 25.94
N ALA A 250 0.97 -10.76 26.17
CA ALA A 250 0.22 -10.39 27.38
C ALA A 250 -1.10 -11.17 27.53
N VAL A 251 -1.82 -11.46 26.43
CA VAL A 251 -3.14 -12.11 26.47
C VAL A 251 -3.09 -13.63 26.27
N GLY A 252 -2.04 -14.19 25.66
CA GLY A 252 -1.96 -15.60 25.32
C GLY A 252 -0.59 -16.25 25.53
N GLY A 253 0.32 -15.54 26.19
CA GLY A 253 1.65 -16.05 26.51
C GLY A 253 2.53 -16.33 25.28
N ASN A 254 3.62 -17.08 25.49
CA ASN A 254 4.62 -17.33 24.46
C ASN A 254 4.10 -18.12 23.26
N MET A 255 3.13 -19.02 23.45
CA MET A 255 2.54 -19.79 22.35
C MET A 255 1.80 -18.89 21.39
N PHE A 256 0.98 -17.98 21.89
CA PHE A 256 0.22 -17.05 21.06
C PHE A 256 1.11 -15.95 20.47
N LEU A 257 2.13 -15.50 21.20
CA LEU A 257 3.19 -14.65 20.66
C LEU A 257 3.82 -15.29 19.41
N GLY A 258 4.22 -16.57 19.50
CA GLY A 258 4.80 -17.30 18.36
C GLY A 258 3.85 -17.39 17.18
N PHE A 259 2.57 -17.69 17.43
CA PHE A 259 1.53 -17.76 16.39
C PHE A 259 1.34 -16.39 15.69
N ILE A 260 1.12 -15.31 16.42
CA ILE A 260 0.92 -13.97 15.84
C ILE A 260 2.16 -13.49 15.10
N SER A 261 3.36 -13.77 15.63
CA SER A 261 4.62 -13.40 14.98
C SER A 261 4.82 -14.14 13.66
N ALA A 262 4.51 -15.43 13.60
CA ALA A 262 4.54 -16.21 12.37
C ALA A 262 3.54 -15.70 11.33
N VAL A 263 2.31 -15.40 11.75
CA VAL A 263 1.27 -14.82 10.88
C VAL A 263 1.67 -13.43 10.36
N ALA A 264 2.22 -12.57 11.23
CA ALA A 264 2.72 -11.26 10.84
C ALA A 264 3.86 -11.38 9.80
N PHE A 265 4.82 -12.26 10.05
CA PHE A 265 5.94 -12.49 9.13
C PHE A 265 5.46 -13.04 7.78
N ALA A 266 4.58 -14.04 7.77
CA ALA A 266 3.97 -14.56 6.54
C ALA A 266 3.17 -13.49 5.79
N THR A 267 2.54 -12.56 6.53
CA THR A 267 1.81 -11.44 5.94
C THR A 267 2.74 -10.48 5.23
N ILE A 268 3.86 -10.11 5.85
CA ILE A 268 4.88 -9.24 5.26
C ILE A 268 5.43 -9.89 3.98
N LEU A 269 5.86 -11.16 4.04
CA LEU A 269 6.40 -11.87 2.87
C LEU A 269 5.42 -11.91 1.69
N ALA A 270 4.14 -12.14 1.96
CA ALA A 270 3.14 -12.19 0.90
C ALA A 270 2.86 -10.82 0.26
N VAL A 271 2.90 -9.72 1.04
CA VAL A 271 2.77 -8.35 0.51
C VAL A 271 4.01 -7.99 -0.33
N VAL A 272 5.19 -8.29 0.19
CA VAL A 272 6.46 -8.08 -0.53
C VAL A 272 6.48 -8.81 -1.86
N ALA A 273 6.02 -10.07 -1.89
CA ALA A 273 5.92 -10.81 -3.15
C ALA A 273 5.02 -10.12 -4.18
N GLY A 274 3.83 -9.67 -3.76
CA GLY A 274 2.93 -8.93 -4.63
C GLY A 274 3.53 -7.63 -5.16
N LEU A 275 4.19 -6.86 -4.31
CA LEU A 275 4.88 -5.62 -4.69
C LEU A 275 6.03 -5.88 -5.67
N THR A 276 6.87 -6.85 -5.35
CA THR A 276 8.04 -7.18 -6.18
C THR A 276 7.63 -7.73 -7.54
N LEU A 277 6.62 -8.60 -7.59
CA LEU A 277 6.06 -9.10 -8.85
C LEU A 277 5.46 -7.97 -9.69
N SER A 278 4.74 -7.02 -9.05
CA SER A 278 4.20 -5.85 -9.73
C SER A 278 5.30 -4.96 -10.32
N GLY A 279 6.35 -4.68 -9.56
CA GLY A 279 7.52 -3.94 -10.05
C GLY A 279 8.28 -4.68 -11.14
N ALA A 280 8.46 -5.99 -11.00
CA ALA A 280 9.11 -6.83 -12.00
C ALA A 280 8.31 -6.88 -13.31
N SER A 281 6.98 -6.97 -13.25
CA SER A 281 6.11 -6.91 -14.44
C SER A 281 6.15 -5.54 -15.11
N ALA A 282 6.20 -4.44 -14.34
CA ALA A 282 6.34 -3.10 -14.91
C ALA A 282 7.64 -2.94 -15.72
N VAL A 283 8.74 -3.55 -15.27
CA VAL A 283 10.00 -3.52 -16.02
C VAL A 283 9.99 -4.51 -17.18
N SER A 284 9.64 -5.78 -16.93
CA SER A 284 9.74 -6.83 -17.96
C SER A 284 8.68 -6.69 -19.05
N HIS A 285 7.43 -6.47 -18.68
CA HIS A 285 6.30 -6.40 -19.61
C HIS A 285 6.13 -5.00 -20.20
N ASP A 286 6.03 -3.96 -19.35
CA ASP A 286 5.72 -2.63 -19.84
C ASP A 286 6.94 -1.94 -20.46
N LEU A 287 8.10 -1.89 -19.78
CA LEU A 287 9.27 -1.22 -20.31
C LEU A 287 10.02 -2.09 -21.34
N TYR A 288 10.44 -3.30 -20.96
CA TYR A 288 11.30 -4.11 -21.81
C TYR A 288 10.55 -4.66 -23.02
N ALA A 289 9.49 -5.44 -22.79
CA ALA A 289 8.77 -6.09 -23.89
C ALA A 289 7.98 -5.10 -24.75
N SER A 290 7.19 -4.20 -24.12
CA SER A 290 6.29 -3.33 -24.87
C SER A 290 6.98 -2.08 -25.42
N VAL A 291 7.77 -1.35 -24.59
CA VAL A 291 8.37 -0.06 -24.99
C VAL A 291 9.67 -0.26 -25.77
N TRP A 292 10.62 -1.04 -25.24
CA TRP A 292 11.95 -1.18 -25.87
C TRP A 292 11.98 -2.18 -27.02
N ARG A 293 11.24 -3.27 -26.91
CA ARG A 293 11.22 -4.35 -27.91
C ARG A 293 9.97 -4.35 -28.81
N HIS A 294 9.03 -3.43 -28.61
CA HIS A 294 7.81 -3.29 -29.40
C HIS A 294 7.03 -4.59 -29.58
N GLY A 295 6.96 -5.41 -28.53
CA GLY A 295 6.29 -6.71 -28.52
C GLY A 295 7.11 -7.89 -29.07
N ASN A 296 8.32 -7.67 -29.56
CA ASN A 296 9.18 -8.70 -30.15
C ASN A 296 10.11 -9.32 -29.09
N VAL A 297 9.53 -10.06 -28.13
CA VAL A 297 10.26 -10.75 -27.06
C VAL A 297 9.67 -12.13 -26.84
N ASP A 298 10.54 -13.12 -26.67
CA ASP A 298 10.14 -14.45 -26.24
C ASP A 298 9.88 -14.50 -24.73
N SER A 299 8.97 -15.35 -24.29
CA SER A 299 8.57 -15.48 -22.89
C SER A 299 9.73 -15.83 -21.95
N ALA A 300 10.74 -16.56 -22.44
CA ALA A 300 11.91 -16.92 -21.62
C ALA A 300 12.78 -15.70 -21.30
N THR A 301 12.98 -14.80 -22.27
CA THR A 301 13.71 -13.54 -22.05
C THR A 301 12.94 -12.59 -21.17
N GLU A 302 11.62 -12.43 -21.35
CA GLU A 302 10.77 -11.63 -20.48
C GLU A 302 10.84 -12.13 -19.04
N LEU A 303 10.75 -13.45 -18.81
CA LEU A 303 10.88 -14.06 -17.50
C LEU A 303 12.28 -13.82 -16.88
N ARG A 304 13.35 -13.86 -17.69
CA ARG A 304 14.71 -13.55 -17.22
C ARG A 304 14.82 -12.11 -16.75
N VAL A 305 14.30 -11.15 -17.51
CA VAL A 305 14.27 -9.74 -17.11
C VAL A 305 13.47 -9.55 -15.83
N SER A 306 12.33 -10.19 -15.71
CA SER A 306 11.50 -10.18 -14.49
C SER A 306 12.28 -10.67 -13.27
N LYS A 307 13.01 -11.81 -13.37
CA LYS A 307 13.82 -12.36 -12.28
C LYS A 307 14.97 -11.42 -11.88
N ILE A 308 15.68 -10.83 -12.84
CA ILE A 308 16.75 -9.87 -12.55
C ILE A 308 16.18 -8.64 -11.85
N THR A 309 15.06 -8.10 -12.33
CA THR A 309 14.39 -6.96 -11.68
C THR A 309 13.94 -7.30 -10.26
N THR A 310 13.45 -8.49 -10.01
CA THR A 310 13.10 -8.97 -8.67
C THR A 310 14.29 -8.89 -7.71
N VAL A 311 15.47 -9.34 -8.14
CA VAL A 311 16.69 -9.28 -7.32
C VAL A 311 17.10 -7.82 -7.06
N ILE A 312 17.06 -6.97 -8.08
CA ILE A 312 17.40 -5.54 -7.93
C ILE A 312 16.45 -4.86 -6.94
N LEU A 313 15.14 -5.09 -7.08
CA LEU A 313 14.14 -4.55 -6.16
C LEU A 313 14.34 -5.06 -4.73
N GLY A 314 14.73 -6.33 -4.57
CA GLY A 314 15.07 -6.91 -3.26
C GLY A 314 16.26 -6.20 -2.60
N ILE A 315 17.32 -5.95 -3.34
CA ILE A 315 18.51 -5.22 -2.85
C ILE A 315 18.12 -3.78 -2.46
N VAL A 316 17.38 -3.09 -3.33
CA VAL A 316 16.89 -1.73 -3.04
C VAL A 316 16.02 -1.70 -1.78
N ALA A 317 15.13 -2.68 -1.63
CA ALA A 317 14.27 -2.80 -0.44
C ALA A 317 15.08 -2.97 0.85
N VAL A 318 16.13 -3.81 0.86
CA VAL A 318 17.02 -3.99 2.01
C VAL A 318 17.73 -2.69 2.35
N LEU A 319 18.34 -2.02 1.38
CA LEU A 319 19.04 -0.75 1.59
C LEU A 319 18.11 0.32 2.15
N LEU A 320 16.94 0.49 1.57
CA LEU A 320 15.95 1.45 2.06
C LEU A 320 15.42 1.05 3.45
N GLY A 321 15.21 -0.23 3.72
CA GLY A 321 14.81 -0.73 5.05
C GLY A 321 15.82 -0.36 6.14
N ILE A 322 17.13 -0.39 5.83
CA ILE A 322 18.18 0.01 6.77
C ILE A 322 18.13 1.53 7.05
N ILE A 323 17.97 2.34 6.00
CA ILE A 323 17.92 3.81 6.14
C ILE A 323 16.73 4.27 6.99
N PHE A 324 15.59 3.59 6.85
CA PHE A 324 14.32 3.97 7.49
C PHE A 324 13.99 3.16 8.76
N GLU A 325 14.96 2.50 9.42
CA GLU A 325 14.76 1.61 10.58
C GLU A 325 13.78 2.15 11.63
N LYS A 326 13.91 3.43 11.98
CA LYS A 326 13.18 4.02 13.13
C LYS A 326 11.80 4.54 12.80
N GLN A 327 11.33 4.35 11.56
CA GLN A 327 10.07 4.90 11.09
C GLN A 327 8.87 4.04 11.47
N ASN A 328 7.71 4.68 11.65
CA ASN A 328 6.44 3.99 11.85
C ASN A 328 5.98 3.34 10.54
N VAL A 329 5.68 2.04 10.57
CA VAL A 329 5.31 1.24 9.38
C VAL A 329 4.03 1.78 8.72
N ALA A 330 3.00 2.11 9.50
CA ALA A 330 1.74 2.63 8.93
C ALA A 330 1.95 3.98 8.22
N PHE A 331 2.82 4.82 8.77
CA PHE A 331 3.19 6.08 8.15
C PHE A 331 3.98 5.88 6.84
N MET A 332 4.92 4.93 6.80
CA MET A 332 5.65 4.60 5.58
C MET A 332 4.74 4.06 4.48
N VAL A 333 3.77 3.21 4.85
CA VAL A 333 2.72 2.76 3.92
C VAL A 333 1.93 3.94 3.36
N MET A 334 1.52 4.89 4.20
CA MET A 334 0.80 6.09 3.77
C MET A 334 1.58 6.90 2.71
N LEU A 335 2.91 6.97 2.80
CA LEU A 335 3.72 7.66 1.78
C LEU A 335 3.60 6.98 0.40
N ALA A 336 3.60 5.64 0.35
CA ALA A 336 3.36 4.91 -0.90
C ALA A 336 1.96 5.20 -1.47
N PHE A 337 0.94 5.28 -0.61
CA PHE A 337 -0.41 5.67 -1.00
C PHE A 337 -0.48 7.11 -1.49
N THR A 338 0.28 8.03 -0.90
CA THR A 338 0.39 9.42 -1.34
C THR A 338 0.91 9.50 -2.78
N VAL A 339 1.93 8.73 -3.13
CA VAL A 339 2.45 8.67 -4.50
C VAL A 339 1.43 8.03 -5.44
N ALA A 340 0.82 6.91 -5.03
CA ALA A 340 -0.18 6.21 -5.85
C ALA A 340 -1.41 7.07 -6.15
N CYS A 341 -1.94 7.81 -5.17
CA CYS A 341 -3.09 8.70 -5.38
C CYS A 341 -2.75 9.92 -6.22
N SER A 342 -1.49 10.33 -6.27
CA SER A 342 -1.06 11.55 -6.98
C SER A 342 -0.61 11.28 -8.41
N ALA A 343 -0.04 10.11 -8.67
CA ALA A 343 0.48 9.74 -9.99
C ALA A 343 -0.47 8.78 -10.74
N ASN A 344 -0.70 7.59 -10.18
CA ASN A 344 -1.40 6.51 -10.87
C ASN A 344 -2.92 6.72 -10.93
N PHE A 345 -3.54 7.10 -9.80
CA PHE A 345 -5.00 7.21 -9.71
C PHE A 345 -5.57 8.27 -10.66
N PRO A 346 -5.05 9.52 -10.73
CA PRO A 346 -5.59 10.52 -11.65
C PRO A 346 -5.51 10.09 -13.12
N VAL A 347 -4.40 9.48 -13.52
CA VAL A 347 -4.20 8.97 -14.87
C VAL A 347 -5.19 7.85 -15.15
N LEU A 348 -5.30 6.86 -14.27
CA LEU A 348 -6.23 5.74 -14.43
C LEU A 348 -7.69 6.23 -14.48
N PHE A 349 -8.08 7.10 -13.55
CA PHE A 349 -9.42 7.62 -13.46
C PHE A 349 -9.83 8.41 -14.72
N MET A 350 -9.00 9.38 -15.12
CA MET A 350 -9.29 10.24 -16.27
C MET A 350 -9.20 9.45 -17.59
N SER A 351 -8.29 8.49 -17.72
CA SER A 351 -8.17 7.67 -18.93
C SER A 351 -9.40 6.81 -19.19
N VAL A 352 -10.03 6.31 -18.12
CA VAL A 352 -11.18 5.40 -18.21
C VAL A 352 -12.51 6.16 -18.29
N LEU A 353 -12.67 7.24 -17.53
CA LEU A 353 -13.97 7.89 -17.32
C LEU A 353 -14.15 9.19 -18.10
N TRP A 354 -13.08 9.83 -18.57
CA TRP A 354 -13.20 11.13 -19.23
C TRP A 354 -12.85 11.07 -20.72
N LYS A 355 -13.83 11.37 -21.57
CA LYS A 355 -13.74 11.32 -23.03
C LYS A 355 -12.57 12.16 -23.60
N ASP A 356 -12.40 13.38 -23.08
CA ASP A 356 -11.44 14.34 -23.65
C ASP A 356 -10.01 14.15 -23.15
N CYS A 357 -9.76 13.16 -22.26
CA CYS A 357 -8.40 12.81 -21.83
C CYS A 357 -7.55 12.41 -23.02
N THR A 358 -6.31 12.91 -23.06
CA THR A 358 -5.32 12.61 -24.12
C THR A 358 -4.05 12.03 -23.54
N THR A 359 -3.26 11.32 -24.37
CA THR A 359 -1.95 10.78 -23.96
C THR A 359 -1.06 11.87 -23.36
N LYS A 360 -0.97 13.05 -24.00
CA LYS A 360 -0.14 14.15 -23.50
C LYS A 360 -0.61 14.65 -22.15
N GLY A 361 -1.94 14.80 -21.97
CA GLY A 361 -2.52 15.20 -20.70
C GLY A 361 -2.25 14.18 -19.61
N ALA A 362 -2.51 12.90 -19.86
CA ALA A 362 -2.30 11.82 -18.91
C ALA A 362 -0.83 11.72 -18.46
N VAL A 363 0.12 11.74 -19.40
CA VAL A 363 1.56 11.68 -19.09
C VAL A 363 2.04 12.93 -18.37
N ALA A 364 1.66 14.13 -18.83
CA ALA A 364 2.07 15.39 -18.20
C ALA A 364 1.54 15.49 -16.75
N GLY A 365 0.24 15.29 -16.55
CA GLY A 365 -0.36 15.39 -15.22
C GLY A 365 0.10 14.29 -14.28
N GLY A 366 0.20 13.05 -14.77
CA GLY A 366 0.73 11.94 -13.98
C GLY A 366 2.18 12.17 -13.56
N SER A 367 3.03 12.67 -14.48
CA SER A 367 4.43 13.00 -14.19
C SER A 367 4.56 14.15 -13.17
N VAL A 368 3.75 15.20 -13.29
CA VAL A 368 3.69 16.29 -12.31
C VAL A 368 3.25 15.76 -10.95
N GLY A 369 2.20 14.94 -10.91
CA GLY A 369 1.74 14.30 -9.67
C GLY A 369 2.80 13.43 -9.03
N LEU A 370 3.53 12.64 -9.82
CA LEU A 370 4.63 11.80 -9.35
C LEU A 370 5.77 12.64 -8.76
N VAL A 371 6.29 13.58 -9.54
CA VAL A 371 7.43 14.41 -9.11
C VAL A 371 7.07 15.25 -7.90
N LEU A 372 5.90 15.88 -7.92
CA LEU A 372 5.46 16.74 -6.82
C LEU A 372 5.20 15.94 -5.54
N SER A 373 4.56 14.75 -5.64
CA SER A 373 4.33 13.91 -4.46
C SER A 373 5.63 13.42 -3.83
N VAL A 374 6.61 13.01 -4.63
CA VAL A 374 7.91 12.56 -4.15
C VAL A 374 8.70 13.73 -3.54
N ALA A 375 8.78 14.87 -4.24
CA ALA A 375 9.53 16.04 -3.77
C ALA A 375 8.95 16.56 -2.43
N LEU A 376 7.64 16.77 -2.34
CA LEU A 376 6.98 17.22 -1.11
C LEU A 376 7.11 16.19 0.03
N THR A 377 7.09 14.88 -0.30
CA THR A 377 7.32 13.82 0.69
C THR A 377 8.73 13.90 1.26
N ILE A 378 9.76 14.09 0.41
CA ILE A 378 11.15 14.25 0.88
C ILE A 378 11.30 15.49 1.76
N MET A 379 10.63 16.60 1.42
CA MET A 379 10.65 17.84 2.18
C MET A 379 9.76 17.83 3.44
N SER A 380 9.00 16.76 3.69
CA SER A 380 8.09 16.62 4.84
C SER A 380 8.86 16.31 6.14
N PRO A 381 8.29 16.59 7.33
CA PRO A 381 8.91 16.28 8.62
C PRO A 381 9.33 14.82 8.76
N ALA A 382 8.55 13.89 8.21
CA ALA A 382 8.82 12.47 8.31
C ALA A 382 10.10 12.02 7.60
N VAL A 383 10.41 12.62 6.46
CA VAL A 383 11.62 12.28 5.71
C VAL A 383 12.73 13.28 6.02
N TRP A 384 12.47 14.58 5.89
CA TRP A 384 13.48 15.62 6.10
C TRP A 384 14.08 15.61 7.51
N GLU A 385 13.23 15.57 8.52
CA GLU A 385 13.68 15.62 9.91
C GLU A 385 13.95 14.22 10.49
N ALA A 386 12.95 13.33 10.41
CA ALA A 386 13.02 12.07 11.13
C ALA A 386 13.91 11.02 10.44
N ALA A 387 13.93 10.95 9.10
CA ALA A 387 14.76 9.98 8.39
C ALA A 387 16.15 10.52 8.04
N LEU A 388 16.25 11.79 7.59
CA LEU A 388 17.51 12.41 7.20
C LEU A 388 18.24 13.07 8.37
N GLY A 389 17.61 13.16 9.56
CA GLY A 389 18.25 13.66 10.78
C GLY A 389 18.41 15.19 10.85
N ASN A 390 17.68 15.94 10.03
CA ASN A 390 17.71 17.41 10.10
C ASN A 390 16.98 17.91 11.37
N PRO A 391 17.24 19.16 11.81
CA PRO A 391 16.61 19.72 13.01
C PRO A 391 15.09 19.71 12.94
N LYS A 392 14.44 19.44 14.07
CA LYS A 392 12.97 19.50 14.16
C LYS A 392 12.46 20.91 13.85
N GLY A 393 11.42 21.01 13.04
CA GLY A 393 10.83 22.26 12.58
C GLY A 393 11.55 22.87 11.36
N SER A 394 12.54 22.17 10.76
CA SER A 394 13.27 22.63 9.57
C SER A 394 12.66 22.13 8.25
N ALA A 395 11.61 21.31 8.30
CA ALA A 395 10.97 20.79 7.12
C ALA A 395 10.35 21.91 6.27
N MET A 396 10.74 21.97 4.99
CA MET A 396 10.23 22.98 4.05
C MET A 396 8.75 22.80 3.71
N PHE A 397 8.25 21.57 3.77
CA PHE A 397 6.86 21.23 3.60
C PHE A 397 6.31 20.72 4.93
N PRO A 398 5.44 21.50 5.62
CA PRO A 398 5.11 21.24 7.02
C PRO A 398 4.05 20.13 7.22
N TYR A 399 3.45 19.62 6.14
CA TYR A 399 2.32 18.69 6.23
C TYR A 399 2.76 17.22 6.20
N ALA A 400 1.94 16.34 6.79
CA ALA A 400 2.21 14.91 6.89
C ALA A 400 2.06 14.17 5.54
N SER A 401 1.26 14.69 4.61
CA SER A 401 1.05 14.11 3.28
C SER A 401 0.91 15.19 2.21
N ALA A 402 1.48 14.92 1.05
CA ALA A 402 1.41 15.81 -0.11
C ALA A 402 0.14 15.64 -0.96
N ALA A 403 -0.73 14.67 -0.65
CA ALA A 403 -1.79 14.19 -1.55
C ALA A 403 -2.74 15.29 -2.02
N ILE A 404 -3.21 16.18 -1.12
CA ILE A 404 -4.14 17.25 -1.50
C ILE A 404 -3.53 18.19 -2.55
N PHE A 405 -2.23 18.42 -2.50
CA PHE A 405 -1.52 19.30 -3.44
C PHE A 405 -1.18 18.56 -4.74
N SER A 406 -0.51 17.42 -4.62
CA SER A 406 0.02 16.69 -5.77
C SER A 406 -1.08 16.00 -6.60
N MET A 407 -2.11 15.41 -5.96
CA MET A 407 -3.24 14.82 -6.67
C MET A 407 -4.07 15.88 -7.38
N THR A 408 -4.37 17.01 -6.71
CA THR A 408 -5.11 18.12 -7.32
C THR A 408 -4.34 18.70 -8.49
N ALA A 409 -3.03 18.90 -8.36
CA ALA A 409 -2.17 19.35 -9.45
C ALA A 409 -2.20 18.36 -10.63
N ALA A 410 -2.12 17.04 -10.36
CA ALA A 410 -2.19 16.03 -11.41
C ALA A 410 -3.51 16.12 -12.20
N PHE A 411 -4.65 16.14 -11.53
CA PHE A 411 -5.96 16.29 -12.19
C PHE A 411 -6.06 17.59 -12.99
N ALA A 412 -5.62 18.72 -12.43
CA ALA A 412 -5.64 20.02 -13.10
C ALA A 412 -4.78 20.00 -14.37
N ILE A 413 -3.57 19.46 -14.32
CA ILE A 413 -2.67 19.37 -15.47
C ILE A 413 -3.21 18.39 -16.53
N ILE A 414 -3.74 17.22 -16.13
CA ILE A 414 -4.41 16.30 -17.08
C ILE A 414 -5.52 17.03 -17.83
N TRP A 415 -6.39 17.74 -17.09
CA TRP A 415 -7.51 18.48 -17.66
C TRP A 415 -7.02 19.59 -18.59
N LEU A 416 -6.10 20.44 -18.12
CA LEU A 416 -5.60 21.58 -18.85
C LEU A 416 -4.90 21.15 -20.16
N VAL A 417 -3.93 20.23 -20.07
CA VAL A 417 -3.17 19.79 -21.24
C VAL A 417 -4.07 19.06 -22.24
N SER A 418 -4.98 18.19 -21.77
CA SER A 418 -5.91 17.49 -22.65
C SER A 418 -6.89 18.45 -23.35
N LYS A 419 -7.36 19.50 -22.65
CA LYS A 419 -8.29 20.47 -23.20
C LYS A 419 -7.69 21.24 -24.38
N PHE A 420 -6.40 21.57 -24.28
CA PHE A 420 -5.68 22.33 -25.32
C PHE A 420 -4.97 21.43 -26.36
N ASP A 421 -4.98 20.12 -26.20
CA ASP A 421 -4.38 19.20 -27.17
C ASP A 421 -5.34 18.95 -28.34
N ASN A 422 -5.08 19.62 -29.45
CA ASN A 422 -5.83 19.49 -30.71
C ASN A 422 -5.07 18.66 -31.75
N SER A 423 -4.07 17.85 -31.35
CA SER A 423 -3.31 17.00 -32.25
C SER A 423 -4.20 15.91 -32.89
N ALA A 424 -3.80 15.43 -34.08
CA ALA A 424 -4.48 14.32 -34.75
C ALA A 424 -4.56 13.07 -33.85
N GLN A 425 -3.54 12.83 -33.03
CA GLN A 425 -3.54 11.74 -32.04
C GLN A 425 -4.64 11.94 -31.01
N ALA A 426 -4.79 13.13 -30.45
CA ALA A 426 -5.84 13.45 -29.48
C ALA A 426 -7.25 13.27 -30.05
N GLN A 427 -7.47 13.65 -31.31
CA GLN A 427 -8.74 13.44 -31.99
C GLN A 427 -9.06 11.95 -32.16
N LYS A 428 -8.09 11.15 -32.56
CA LYS A 428 -8.21 9.68 -32.65
C LYS A 428 -8.55 9.07 -31.30
N GLU A 429 -7.87 9.48 -30.22
CA GLU A 429 -8.08 8.99 -28.86
C GLU A 429 -9.50 9.32 -28.37
N ARG A 430 -10.00 10.52 -28.65
CA ARG A 430 -11.40 10.91 -28.33
C ARG A 430 -12.43 10.10 -29.10
N ALA A 431 -12.16 9.80 -30.37
CA ALA A 431 -13.06 8.98 -31.20
C ALA A 431 -13.18 7.54 -30.68
N LEU A 432 -12.09 6.96 -30.16
CA LEU A 432 -12.06 5.59 -29.61
C LEU A 432 -12.71 5.46 -28.23
N PHE A 433 -13.14 6.59 -27.60
CA PHE A 433 -13.76 6.53 -26.26
C PHE A 433 -15.06 5.72 -26.23
N GLY A 434 -15.88 5.78 -27.28
CA GLY A 434 -17.11 5.00 -27.37
C GLY A 434 -16.86 3.50 -27.29
N ASP A 435 -15.87 3.01 -28.01
CA ASP A 435 -15.48 1.59 -28.01
C ASP A 435 -14.90 1.17 -26.65
N GLN A 436 -14.05 2.02 -26.07
CA GLN A 436 -13.53 1.81 -24.71
C GLN A 436 -14.65 1.74 -23.67
N LEU A 437 -15.62 2.66 -23.74
CA LEU A 437 -16.74 2.70 -22.80
C LEU A 437 -17.60 1.44 -22.95
N THR A 438 -17.98 1.07 -24.17
CA THR A 438 -18.76 -0.13 -24.43
C THR A 438 -18.07 -1.37 -23.87
N ARG A 439 -16.77 -1.56 -24.17
CA ARG A 439 -16.01 -2.69 -23.63
C ARG A 439 -15.92 -2.65 -22.11
N SER A 440 -15.64 -1.48 -21.52
CA SER A 440 -15.48 -1.33 -20.08
C SER A 440 -16.75 -1.68 -19.30
N GLU A 441 -17.92 -1.33 -19.82
CA GLU A 441 -19.22 -1.55 -19.17
C GLU A 441 -19.79 -2.95 -19.47
N THR A 442 -19.64 -3.46 -20.69
CA THR A 442 -20.30 -4.70 -21.14
C THR A 442 -19.37 -5.91 -21.14
N GLY A 443 -18.06 -5.70 -21.17
CA GLY A 443 -17.08 -6.77 -21.35
C GLY A 443 -17.03 -7.35 -22.76
N VAL A 444 -17.75 -6.79 -23.75
CA VAL A 444 -17.69 -7.26 -25.15
C VAL A 444 -16.27 -7.11 -25.66
N GLY A 445 -15.73 -8.20 -26.21
CA GLY A 445 -14.34 -8.28 -26.68
C GLY A 445 -13.29 -8.32 -25.59
N ALA A 446 -13.66 -8.42 -24.31
CA ALA A 446 -12.71 -8.63 -23.22
C ALA A 446 -12.06 -10.01 -23.33
N ALA A 447 -10.73 -10.06 -23.17
CA ALA A 447 -10.01 -11.33 -23.12
C ALA A 447 -10.42 -12.14 -21.88
N SER A 448 -10.33 -13.48 -21.97
CA SER A 448 -10.41 -14.35 -20.78
C SER A 448 -9.35 -13.95 -19.76
N ALA A 449 -9.56 -14.28 -18.48
CA ALA A 449 -8.56 -14.05 -17.43
C ALA A 449 -7.25 -14.71 -17.85
N SER A 450 -6.14 -13.96 -17.73
CA SER A 450 -4.81 -14.55 -17.96
C SER A 450 -4.48 -15.48 -16.79
N ALA A 451 -4.12 -16.73 -17.09
CA ALA A 451 -3.48 -17.61 -16.11
C ALA A 451 -2.06 -17.05 -15.86
N HIS A 452 -1.82 -16.58 -14.64
CA HIS A 452 -0.50 -16.10 -14.19
C HIS A 452 0.19 -17.14 -13.32
#